data_7d21ec59f32bc5c0102e7bd473aaf967
#
_entry.id   7d21ec59f32bc5c0102e7bd473aaf967
#
_cell.length_a   1.000
_cell.length_b   1.000
_cell.length_c   1.000
_cell.angle_alpha   90.00
_cell.angle_beta   90.00
_cell.angle_gamma   90.00
#
_symmetry.space_group_name_H-M   'P 1'
#
loop_
_entity.id
_entity.type
_entity.pdbx_description
1 polymer ?
#
loop_
_entity_poly.entity_id
_entity_poly.type
_entity_poly.pdbx_seq_one_letter_code
_entity_poly.pdbx_strand_id
1 'polypeptide(L)'
;MEPTITIFCKNTGAYHDVPRGISLIELKDLLGIQLKYPIIAAHVNYKVENLNFLMYKPKDVEFLDASSPTGMRVYVRTLNMVLACAIHELYPSMDLRIEHPISKGYYCTLQWHSPSETEKDESPIVTADMVAAIKQRMQQIIAEDRPIYEEEKRTKEVIKMFSSRYNKGTIFETLGNPYCRYFRMGDFIDYYTNVLLPSSGYINVFDLELFQDGMLLRIPNRENPTILEDAIQQDKMFSIFCEYSRWNKLLHIHNVTDFNIACKRNKSFEMIKLAEALHEKKVAQIADAIAEKRPKMIFVSGPSSSGKTTFSKRLQIQLMVNGIKPEVLSMDDYFVNRVDTPKDENGEWDFENVKAVDLSFFRQQMRELLDGKEVELPTYDFSIGERVFEGRKLKLQKDSILLIEGLH
;
A
#
# COMPACT_ATOMS: atom_id res chain seq x y z
N MET A 1 23.26 39.90 18.71
CA MET A 1 21.97 39.14 18.66
C MET A 1 22.16 38.00 17.70
N GLU A 2 21.84 36.78 18.11
CA GLU A 2 21.82 35.66 17.16
C GLU A 2 20.77 35.95 16.06
N PRO A 3 21.08 35.64 14.81
CA PRO A 3 20.12 35.84 13.72
C PRO A 3 18.87 35.00 13.92
N THR A 4 17.71 35.64 13.86
CA THR A 4 16.39 35.01 13.97
C THR A 4 15.74 34.81 12.61
N ILE A 5 14.80 33.89 12.51
CA ILE A 5 13.89 33.69 11.38
C ILE A 5 12.45 33.64 11.89
N THR A 6 11.51 34.15 11.12
CA THR A 6 10.08 34.02 11.43
C THR A 6 9.52 32.81 10.74
N ILE A 7 8.86 31.92 11.50
CA ILE A 7 8.18 30.71 11.00
C ILE A 7 6.69 30.78 11.33
N PHE A 8 5.85 30.11 10.53
CA PHE A 8 4.46 29.86 10.89
C PHE A 8 4.31 28.42 11.41
N CYS A 9 3.84 28.27 12.66
CA CYS A 9 3.58 26.96 13.23
C CYS A 9 2.07 26.65 13.17
N LYS A 10 1.67 25.67 12.36
CA LYS A 10 0.25 25.28 12.20
C LYS A 10 -0.36 24.74 13.49
N ASN A 11 0.44 24.05 14.32
CA ASN A 11 -0.06 23.49 15.58
C ASN A 11 -0.43 24.56 16.60
N THR A 12 0.20 25.74 16.55
CA THR A 12 -0.14 26.90 17.40
C THR A 12 -1.04 27.92 16.69
N GLY A 13 -1.13 27.85 15.34
CA GLY A 13 -1.84 28.83 14.52
C GLY A 13 -1.19 30.23 14.48
N ALA A 14 0.12 30.36 14.83
CA ALA A 14 0.81 31.65 15.00
C ALA A 14 2.18 31.68 14.33
N TYR A 15 2.66 32.93 14.11
CA TYR A 15 4.03 33.20 13.72
C TYR A 15 4.93 33.30 14.94
N HIS A 16 6.15 32.77 14.83
CA HIS A 16 7.15 32.77 15.90
C HIS A 16 8.52 33.18 15.37
N ASP A 17 9.22 34.06 16.09
CA ASP A 17 10.61 34.37 15.84
C ASP A 17 11.51 33.40 16.59
N VAL A 18 12.32 32.64 15.86
CA VAL A 18 13.14 31.57 16.41
C VAL A 18 14.60 31.71 15.95
N PRO A 19 15.58 31.14 16.68
CA PRO A 19 16.98 31.15 16.26
C PRO A 19 17.15 30.52 14.88
N ARG A 20 17.96 31.14 14.03
CA ARG A 20 18.34 30.56 12.73
C ARG A 20 19.22 29.33 12.92
N GLY A 21 18.87 28.23 12.30
CA GLY A 21 19.56 26.95 12.44
C GLY A 21 19.01 26.09 13.56
N ILE A 22 17.90 26.46 14.19
CA ILE A 22 17.18 25.63 15.18
C ILE A 22 16.73 24.32 14.52
N SER A 23 16.89 23.20 15.20
CA SER A 23 16.35 21.93 14.79
C SER A 23 14.84 21.83 15.08
N LEU A 24 14.12 20.94 14.39
CA LEU A 24 12.70 20.72 14.69
C LEU A 24 12.47 20.13 16.09
N ILE A 25 13.44 19.36 16.65
CA ILE A 25 13.38 18.90 18.05
C ILE A 25 13.42 20.11 18.99
N GLU A 26 14.41 20.98 18.86
CA GLU A 26 14.53 22.19 19.70
C GLU A 26 13.35 23.13 19.50
N LEU A 27 12.87 23.26 18.26
CA LEU A 27 11.70 24.09 17.95
C LEU A 27 10.43 23.57 18.62
N LYS A 28 10.20 22.26 18.60
CA LYS A 28 9.07 21.63 19.31
C LYS A 28 9.10 21.95 20.80
N ASP A 29 10.27 21.82 21.42
CA ASP A 29 10.47 22.08 22.85
C ASP A 29 10.33 23.57 23.19
N LEU A 30 10.92 24.46 22.36
CA LEU A 30 10.83 25.92 22.50
C LEU A 30 9.37 26.41 22.45
N LEU A 31 8.56 25.85 21.55
CA LEU A 31 7.15 26.23 21.37
C LEU A 31 6.20 25.44 22.29
N GLY A 32 6.70 24.48 23.08
CA GLY A 32 5.88 23.65 23.97
C GLY A 32 4.83 22.83 23.26
N ILE A 33 5.11 22.37 22.02
CA ILE A 33 4.14 21.65 21.21
C ILE A 33 3.85 20.27 21.83
N GLN A 34 2.58 20.00 22.07
CA GLN A 34 2.08 18.70 22.54
C GLN A 34 1.00 18.19 21.59
N LEU A 35 1.11 16.96 21.16
CA LEU A 35 0.10 16.21 20.41
C LEU A 35 -0.45 15.08 21.28
N LYS A 36 -1.49 14.41 20.77
CA LYS A 36 -2.09 13.26 21.48
C LYS A 36 -1.09 12.13 21.68
N TYR A 37 -0.17 11.94 20.76
CA TYR A 37 0.89 10.95 20.79
C TYR A 37 2.26 11.61 20.59
N PRO A 38 3.38 10.90 20.87
CA PRO A 38 4.71 11.45 20.68
C PRO A 38 4.93 12.01 19.27
N ILE A 39 5.49 13.21 19.19
CA ILE A 39 5.85 13.86 17.93
C ILE A 39 7.04 13.09 17.31
N ILE A 40 6.91 12.72 16.04
CA ILE A 40 7.87 11.85 15.33
C ILE A 40 8.42 12.45 14.03
N ALA A 41 7.73 13.41 13.44
CA ALA A 41 8.14 14.11 12.22
C ALA A 41 7.47 15.47 12.14
N ALA A 42 7.80 16.26 11.12
CA ALA A 42 7.06 17.47 10.79
C ALA A 42 6.91 17.66 9.27
N HIS A 43 5.82 18.29 8.85
CA HIS A 43 5.77 18.95 7.55
C HIS A 43 6.50 20.29 7.64
N VAL A 44 7.44 20.52 6.74
CA VAL A 44 8.12 21.80 6.55
C VAL A 44 7.73 22.30 5.16
N ASN A 45 6.87 23.30 5.09
CA ASN A 45 6.06 23.64 3.93
C ASN A 45 5.21 22.41 3.52
N TYR A 46 5.54 21.80 2.37
CA TYR A 46 4.82 20.63 1.83
C TYR A 46 5.64 19.32 1.89
N LYS A 47 6.83 19.35 2.52
CA LYS A 47 7.71 18.19 2.63
C LYS A 47 7.72 17.64 4.04
N VAL A 48 7.75 16.32 4.16
CA VAL A 48 8.01 15.65 5.43
C VAL A 48 9.49 15.71 5.72
N GLU A 49 9.85 16.17 6.92
CA GLU A 49 11.23 16.28 7.37
C GLU A 49 11.39 15.52 8.69
N ASN A 50 12.61 15.00 8.91
CA ASN A 50 13.04 14.40 10.16
C ASN A 50 13.17 15.49 11.24
N LEU A 51 12.96 15.15 12.50
CA LEU A 51 13.05 16.09 13.61
C LEU A 51 14.45 16.72 13.80
N ASN A 52 15.51 16.13 13.24
CA ASN A 52 16.85 16.72 13.21
C ASN A 52 17.03 17.78 12.10
N PHE A 53 16.00 18.04 11.28
CA PHE A 53 16.07 19.06 10.23
C PHE A 53 16.31 20.44 10.80
N LEU A 54 17.27 21.19 10.22
CA LEU A 54 17.67 22.52 10.66
C LEU A 54 16.98 23.64 9.86
N MET A 55 16.41 24.58 10.56
CA MET A 55 15.63 25.69 10.00
C MET A 55 16.50 26.93 9.75
N TYR A 56 16.84 27.22 8.48
CA TYR A 56 17.66 28.37 8.11
C TYR A 56 16.88 29.51 7.44
N LYS A 57 15.64 29.29 7.05
CA LYS A 57 14.78 30.23 6.31
C LYS A 57 13.36 30.19 6.85
N PRO A 58 12.57 31.27 6.69
CA PRO A 58 11.13 31.24 6.98
C PRO A 58 10.41 30.07 6.30
N LYS A 59 9.59 29.35 7.04
CA LYS A 59 8.84 28.18 6.57
C LYS A 59 7.60 27.98 7.43
N ASP A 60 6.61 27.28 6.86
CA ASP A 60 5.48 26.74 7.60
C ASP A 60 5.87 25.38 8.18
N VAL A 61 5.55 25.18 9.45
CA VAL A 61 5.86 23.94 10.18
C VAL A 61 4.58 23.35 10.76
N GLU A 62 4.41 22.04 10.61
CA GLU A 62 3.32 21.28 11.23
C GLU A 62 3.90 19.98 11.80
N PHE A 63 3.93 19.87 13.12
CA PHE A 63 4.39 18.66 13.80
C PHE A 63 3.37 17.54 13.70
N LEU A 64 3.86 16.32 13.53
CA LEU A 64 3.10 15.11 13.27
C LEU A 64 3.42 14.02 14.29
N ASP A 65 2.40 13.28 14.70
CA ASP A 65 2.54 12.04 15.45
C ASP A 65 2.18 10.82 14.58
N ALA A 66 2.22 9.61 15.16
CA ALA A 66 1.96 8.38 14.45
C ALA A 66 0.48 8.14 14.09
N SER A 67 -0.47 8.93 14.63
CA SER A 67 -1.88 8.84 14.24
C SER A 67 -2.14 9.49 12.87
N SER A 68 -1.27 10.41 12.44
CA SER A 68 -1.36 10.96 11.10
C SER A 68 -0.91 9.95 10.04
N PRO A 69 -1.54 9.89 8.84
CA PRO A 69 -1.13 8.98 7.78
C PRO A 69 0.34 9.13 7.37
N THR A 70 0.87 10.36 7.43
CA THR A 70 2.26 10.66 7.11
C THR A 70 3.20 10.21 8.22
N GLY A 71 2.88 10.49 9.48
CA GLY A 71 3.65 10.03 10.62
C GLY A 71 3.72 8.51 10.69
N MET A 72 2.60 7.80 10.48
CA MET A 72 2.59 6.34 10.43
C MET A 72 3.52 5.80 9.33
N ARG A 73 3.57 6.43 8.15
CA ARG A 73 4.52 6.02 7.09
C ARG A 73 5.98 6.22 7.49
N VAL A 74 6.32 7.28 8.22
CA VAL A 74 7.68 7.50 8.76
C VAL A 74 8.02 6.43 9.81
N TYR A 75 7.07 6.14 10.71
CA TYR A 75 7.22 5.11 11.73
C TYR A 75 7.47 3.73 11.12
N VAL A 76 6.60 3.28 10.23
CA VAL A 76 6.72 1.96 9.57
C VAL A 76 8.01 1.84 8.77
N ARG A 77 8.43 2.90 8.08
CA ARG A 77 9.69 2.90 7.33
C ARG A 77 10.91 2.73 8.25
N THR A 78 10.89 3.36 9.42
CA THR A 78 11.94 3.19 10.42
C THR A 78 11.90 1.79 11.04
N LEU A 79 10.72 1.27 11.32
CA LEU A 79 10.55 -0.11 11.79
C LEU A 79 11.13 -1.11 10.78
N ASN A 80 10.93 -0.88 9.48
CA ASN A 80 11.53 -1.69 8.42
C ASN A 80 13.08 -1.61 8.44
N MET A 81 13.66 -0.45 8.74
CA MET A 81 15.10 -0.31 8.89
C MET A 81 15.63 -1.08 10.11
N VAL A 82 14.90 -1.03 11.23
CA VAL A 82 15.24 -1.81 12.43
C VAL A 82 15.20 -3.31 12.15
N LEU A 83 14.15 -3.78 11.46
CA LEU A 83 14.04 -5.18 11.03
C LEU A 83 15.19 -5.58 10.10
N ALA A 84 15.50 -4.77 9.09
CA ALA A 84 16.59 -5.03 8.15
C ALA A 84 17.96 -5.06 8.85
N CYS A 85 18.19 -4.17 9.81
CA CYS A 85 19.40 -4.15 10.63
C CYS A 85 19.52 -5.41 11.50
N ALA A 86 18.45 -5.83 12.17
CA ALA A 86 18.43 -7.05 12.98
C ALA A 86 18.75 -8.30 12.15
N ILE A 87 18.19 -8.40 10.95
CA ILE A 87 18.47 -9.50 10.01
C ILE A 87 19.93 -9.45 9.57
N HIS A 88 20.46 -8.29 9.19
CA HIS A 88 21.85 -8.13 8.77
C HIS A 88 22.84 -8.53 9.86
N GLU A 89 22.58 -8.20 11.12
CA GLU A 89 23.45 -8.55 12.25
C GLU A 89 23.41 -10.04 12.60
N LEU A 90 22.24 -10.68 12.50
CA LEU A 90 22.09 -12.11 12.82
C LEU A 90 22.43 -13.02 11.63
N TYR A 91 22.10 -12.57 10.43
CA TYR A 91 22.21 -13.35 9.19
C TYR A 91 22.88 -12.51 8.09
N PRO A 92 24.20 -12.27 8.15
CA PRO A 92 24.90 -11.35 7.25
C PRO A 92 24.86 -11.72 5.76
N SER A 93 24.47 -12.95 5.43
CA SER A 93 24.30 -13.41 4.04
C SER A 93 22.91 -13.20 3.47
N MET A 94 21.99 -12.61 4.26
CA MET A 94 20.59 -12.44 3.89
C MET A 94 20.16 -10.99 3.98
N ASP A 95 19.20 -10.60 3.11
CA ASP A 95 18.51 -9.32 3.12
C ASP A 95 17.02 -9.50 3.38
N LEU A 96 16.41 -8.48 3.98
CA LEU A 96 14.97 -8.34 4.11
C LEU A 96 14.36 -8.00 2.75
N ARG A 97 13.27 -8.69 2.42
CA ARG A 97 12.37 -8.34 1.34
C ARG A 97 10.97 -8.11 1.90
N ILE A 98 10.43 -6.92 1.68
CA ILE A 98 9.05 -6.56 2.03
C ILE A 98 8.22 -6.80 0.78
N GLU A 99 7.30 -7.77 0.85
CA GLU A 99 6.55 -8.22 -0.32
C GLU A 99 5.28 -7.38 -0.51
N HIS A 100 4.36 -7.42 0.42
CA HIS A 100 3.09 -6.71 0.30
C HIS A 100 2.41 -6.53 1.66
N PRO A 101 1.48 -5.55 1.77
CA PRO A 101 0.66 -5.41 2.97
C PRO A 101 -0.37 -6.54 3.05
N ILE A 102 -0.49 -7.16 4.22
CA ILE A 102 -1.51 -8.15 4.53
C ILE A 102 -1.84 -8.12 6.02
N SER A 103 -3.05 -8.49 6.40
CA SER A 103 -3.49 -8.58 7.80
C SER A 103 -3.17 -7.30 8.60
N LYS A 104 -3.31 -6.12 7.96
CA LYS A 104 -2.94 -4.82 8.51
C LYS A 104 -1.48 -4.72 8.99
N GLY A 105 -0.60 -5.49 8.38
CA GLY A 105 0.85 -5.52 8.56
C GLY A 105 1.55 -5.66 7.23
N TYR A 106 2.78 -6.20 7.24
CA TYR A 106 3.57 -6.44 6.04
C TYR A 106 4.09 -7.87 6.02
N TYR A 107 3.80 -8.59 4.95
CA TYR A 107 4.43 -9.88 4.68
C TYR A 107 5.86 -9.64 4.21
N CYS A 108 6.80 -10.31 4.87
CA CYS A 108 8.22 -10.18 4.64
C CYS A 108 8.87 -11.53 4.40
N THR A 109 9.84 -11.58 3.49
CA THR A 109 10.65 -12.76 3.21
C THR A 109 12.13 -12.41 3.33
N LEU A 110 12.98 -13.43 3.27
CA LEU A 110 14.42 -13.27 3.18
C LEU A 110 14.89 -13.54 1.75
N GLN A 111 16.01 -12.94 1.37
CA GLN A 111 16.71 -13.19 0.11
C GLN A 111 18.19 -13.28 0.35
N TRP A 112 18.90 -14.07 -0.44
CA TRP A 112 20.35 -14.18 -0.37
C TRP A 112 21.04 -12.93 -0.90
N HIS A 113 22.15 -12.51 -0.28
CA HIS A 113 22.98 -11.37 -0.75
C HIS A 113 23.58 -11.62 -2.13
N SER A 114 24.02 -12.83 -2.39
CA SER A 114 24.63 -13.24 -3.65
C SER A 114 24.12 -14.62 -4.03
N PRO A 115 22.87 -14.71 -4.52
CA PRO A 115 22.30 -16.00 -4.87
C PRO A 115 23.05 -16.60 -6.06
N SER A 116 23.25 -17.93 -6.01
CA SER A 116 23.64 -18.71 -7.18
C SER A 116 22.57 -18.66 -8.25
N GLU A 117 22.85 -19.10 -9.49
CA GLU A 117 21.84 -19.15 -10.56
C GLU A 117 20.59 -19.94 -10.17
N THR A 118 20.75 -20.98 -9.35
CA THR A 118 19.65 -21.82 -8.84
C THR A 118 18.89 -21.19 -7.66
N GLU A 119 19.52 -20.32 -6.87
CA GLU A 119 18.97 -19.68 -5.68
C GLU A 119 18.27 -18.34 -5.99
N LYS A 120 18.42 -17.80 -7.20
CA LYS A 120 17.78 -16.51 -7.58
C LYS A 120 16.27 -16.51 -7.42
N ASP A 121 15.66 -17.66 -7.61
CA ASP A 121 14.19 -17.84 -7.53
C ASP A 121 13.74 -18.47 -6.19
N GLU A 122 14.67 -18.86 -5.32
CA GLU A 122 14.39 -19.49 -4.03
C GLU A 122 14.68 -18.52 -2.88
N SER A 123 13.68 -18.32 -2.02
CA SER A 123 13.83 -17.56 -0.78
C SER A 123 14.37 -18.50 0.32
N PRO A 124 15.25 -18.02 1.23
CA PRO A 124 15.62 -18.75 2.44
C PRO A 124 14.38 -19.16 3.23
N ILE A 125 14.38 -20.38 3.77
CA ILE A 125 13.28 -20.86 4.62
C ILE A 125 13.34 -20.12 5.95
N VAL A 126 12.24 -19.47 6.32
CA VAL A 126 12.09 -18.77 7.60
C VAL A 126 11.52 -19.75 8.64
N THR A 127 12.20 -19.87 9.78
CA THR A 127 11.75 -20.73 10.89
C THR A 127 11.25 -19.90 12.09
N ALA A 128 10.47 -20.51 12.97
CA ALA A 128 9.98 -19.87 14.18
C ALA A 128 11.14 -19.36 15.09
N ASP A 129 12.21 -20.13 15.19
CA ASP A 129 13.39 -19.74 15.96
C ASP A 129 14.10 -18.52 15.36
N MET A 130 14.19 -18.43 14.03
CA MET A 130 14.72 -17.24 13.35
C MET A 130 13.85 -16.02 13.64
N VAL A 131 12.53 -16.15 13.53
CA VAL A 131 11.60 -15.04 13.82
C VAL A 131 11.73 -14.56 15.26
N ALA A 132 11.81 -15.49 16.22
CA ALA A 132 12.02 -15.15 17.64
C ALA A 132 13.35 -14.43 17.87
N ALA A 133 14.46 -14.93 17.28
CA ALA A 133 15.77 -14.30 17.37
C ALA A 133 15.80 -12.89 16.74
N ILE A 134 15.20 -12.72 15.56
CA ILE A 134 15.09 -11.42 14.88
C ILE A 134 14.28 -10.45 15.73
N LYS A 135 13.11 -10.87 16.23
CA LYS A 135 12.26 -10.05 17.10
C LYS A 135 13.01 -9.59 18.35
N GLN A 136 13.71 -10.50 19.01
CA GLN A 136 14.54 -10.17 20.18
C GLN A 136 15.64 -9.16 19.82
N ARG A 137 16.32 -9.32 18.67
CA ARG A 137 17.34 -8.39 18.23
C ARG A 137 16.77 -7.01 17.91
N MET A 138 15.60 -6.93 17.27
CA MET A 138 14.88 -5.68 17.05
C MET A 138 14.62 -4.95 18.39
N GLN A 139 14.14 -5.66 19.41
CA GLN A 139 13.87 -5.09 20.73
C GLN A 139 15.17 -4.54 21.38
N GLN A 140 16.31 -5.22 21.21
CA GLN A 140 17.60 -4.74 21.67
C GLN A 140 18.05 -3.46 20.95
N ILE A 141 17.96 -3.43 19.60
CA ILE A 141 18.29 -2.25 18.78
C ILE A 141 17.44 -1.04 19.18
N ILE A 142 16.16 -1.26 19.48
CA ILE A 142 15.25 -0.21 19.95
C ILE A 142 15.66 0.28 21.34
N ALA A 143 15.97 -0.62 22.27
CA ALA A 143 16.42 -0.27 23.61
C ALA A 143 17.80 0.44 23.64
N GLU A 144 18.65 0.15 22.66
CA GLU A 144 19.94 0.84 22.45
C GLU A 144 19.77 2.29 21.95
N ASP A 145 18.58 2.66 21.49
CA ASP A 145 18.22 3.97 20.93
C ASP A 145 19.25 4.50 19.90
N ARG A 146 19.56 3.66 18.92
CA ARG A 146 20.57 3.95 17.90
C ARG A 146 20.16 5.14 17.04
N PRO A 147 21.00 6.18 16.88
CA PRO A 147 20.72 7.31 16.02
C PRO A 147 20.70 6.90 14.55
N ILE A 148 19.82 7.53 13.78
CA ILE A 148 19.65 7.31 12.35
C ILE A 148 20.03 8.59 11.62
N TYR A 149 21.02 8.50 10.74
CA TYR A 149 21.54 9.62 9.97
C TYR A 149 21.18 9.46 8.50
N GLU A 150 20.68 10.54 7.89
CA GLU A 150 20.58 10.68 6.45
C GLU A 150 21.91 11.24 5.93
N GLU A 151 22.54 10.52 5.01
CA GLU A 151 23.81 10.88 4.40
C GLU A 151 23.69 10.96 2.88
N GLU A 152 24.48 11.81 2.25
CA GLU A 152 24.54 11.95 0.80
C GLU A 152 25.99 11.80 0.33
N LYS A 153 26.19 10.96 -0.71
CA LYS A 153 27.48 10.78 -1.37
C LYS A 153 27.33 10.70 -2.88
N ARG A 154 28.46 10.77 -3.59
CA ARG A 154 28.46 10.55 -5.03
C ARG A 154 27.94 9.15 -5.36
N THR A 155 27.09 9.05 -6.36
CA THR A 155 26.46 7.77 -6.76
C THR A 155 27.44 6.63 -6.93
N LYS A 156 28.62 6.88 -7.53
CA LYS A 156 29.68 5.86 -7.70
C LYS A 156 30.21 5.32 -6.37
N GLU A 157 30.25 6.13 -5.32
CA GLU A 157 30.69 5.71 -3.99
C GLU A 157 29.58 4.87 -3.32
N VAL A 158 28.34 5.34 -3.41
CA VAL A 158 27.18 4.62 -2.86
C VAL A 158 27.04 3.23 -3.53
N ILE A 159 27.18 3.13 -4.84
CA ILE A 159 27.16 1.83 -5.55
C ILE A 159 28.20 0.87 -4.96
N LYS A 160 29.44 1.33 -4.69
CA LYS A 160 30.47 0.50 -4.06
C LYS A 160 30.09 0.06 -2.64
N MET A 161 29.46 0.94 -1.85
CA MET A 161 29.04 0.63 -0.49
C MET A 161 27.95 -0.47 -0.45
N PHE A 162 27.10 -0.52 -1.47
CA PHE A 162 26.03 -1.50 -1.58
C PHE A 162 26.35 -2.70 -2.48
N SER A 163 27.60 -2.81 -2.99
CA SER A 163 27.97 -3.84 -3.98
C SER A 163 27.90 -5.27 -3.48
N SER A 164 27.99 -5.49 -2.15
CA SER A 164 27.85 -6.81 -1.54
C SER A 164 26.40 -7.28 -1.38
N ARG A 165 25.44 -6.39 -1.58
CA ARG A 165 24.01 -6.67 -1.38
C ARG A 165 23.30 -6.80 -2.74
N TYR A 166 22.61 -7.92 -2.94
CA TYR A 166 21.94 -8.24 -4.20
C TYR A 166 21.02 -7.11 -4.69
N ASN A 167 21.30 -6.63 -5.89
CA ASN A 167 20.55 -5.56 -6.60
C ASN A 167 20.46 -4.20 -5.88
N LYS A 168 20.94 -4.02 -4.64
CA LYS A 168 20.83 -2.71 -3.97
C LYS A 168 21.78 -1.66 -4.56
N GLY A 169 22.95 -2.04 -5.04
CA GLY A 169 23.86 -1.11 -5.72
C GLY A 169 23.36 -0.68 -7.09
N THR A 170 22.78 -1.60 -7.85
CA THR A 170 22.36 -1.37 -9.23
C THR A 170 21.15 -0.43 -9.36
N ILE A 171 20.32 -0.25 -8.32
CA ILE A 171 19.24 0.72 -8.36
C ILE A 171 19.76 2.15 -8.59
N PHE A 172 20.87 2.50 -7.95
CA PHE A 172 21.48 3.83 -8.08
C PHE A 172 22.00 4.10 -9.49
N GLU A 173 22.49 3.06 -10.20
CA GLU A 173 22.87 3.16 -11.62
C GLU A 173 21.68 3.44 -12.52
N THR A 174 20.49 2.93 -12.16
CA THR A 174 19.29 3.09 -12.97
C THR A 174 18.58 4.42 -12.74
N LEU A 175 18.78 5.06 -11.59
CA LEU A 175 18.17 6.36 -11.25
C LEU A 175 18.86 7.53 -11.96
N GLY A 176 20.15 7.41 -12.30
CA GLY A 176 20.89 8.44 -13.06
C GLY A 176 21.24 9.71 -12.27
N ASN A 177 21.04 9.72 -10.96
CA ASN A 177 21.37 10.86 -10.11
C ASN A 177 22.88 10.94 -9.87
N PRO A 178 23.52 12.14 -9.89
CA PRO A 178 24.94 12.30 -9.60
C PRO A 178 25.30 12.06 -8.12
N TYR A 179 24.34 12.31 -7.23
CA TYR A 179 24.42 12.08 -5.78
C TYR A 179 23.23 11.25 -5.33
N CYS A 180 23.45 10.38 -4.35
CA CYS A 180 22.41 9.54 -3.76
C CYS A 180 22.42 9.66 -2.24
N ARG A 181 21.21 9.76 -1.68
CA ARG A 181 20.98 9.73 -0.24
C ARG A 181 20.78 8.30 0.22
N TYR A 182 21.28 7.99 1.39
CA TYR A 182 21.12 6.73 2.09
C TYR A 182 21.04 6.98 3.59
N PHE A 183 20.63 5.97 4.35
CA PHE A 183 20.50 6.07 5.80
C PHE A 183 21.51 5.15 6.48
N ARG A 184 22.05 5.61 7.62
CA ARG A 184 22.99 4.86 8.44
C ARG A 184 22.49 4.78 9.88
N MET A 185 22.54 3.57 10.46
CA MET A 185 22.27 3.27 11.87
C MET A 185 23.40 2.39 12.40
N GLY A 186 24.34 2.98 13.15
CA GLY A 186 25.62 2.31 13.47
C GLY A 186 26.39 2.00 12.19
N ASP A 187 26.79 0.75 12.01
CA ASP A 187 27.50 0.26 10.81
C ASP A 187 26.55 -0.18 9.70
N PHE A 188 25.26 -0.33 10.00
CA PHE A 188 24.26 -0.72 9.03
C PHE A 188 23.85 0.46 8.15
N ILE A 189 23.85 0.24 6.82
CA ILE A 189 23.39 1.22 5.84
C ILE A 189 22.26 0.65 5.00
N ASP A 190 21.25 1.48 4.67
CA ASP A 190 20.21 1.10 3.73
C ASP A 190 19.63 2.32 3.00
N TYR A 191 18.80 2.06 1.97
CA TYR A 191 18.21 3.08 1.12
C TYR A 191 16.71 3.16 1.32
N TYR A 192 16.22 4.37 1.57
CA TYR A 192 14.80 4.69 1.66
C TYR A 192 14.51 5.97 0.87
N THR A 193 13.35 6.02 0.24
CA THR A 193 12.95 7.14 -0.64
C THR A 193 12.51 8.39 0.12
N ASN A 194 12.32 8.29 1.45
CA ASN A 194 11.81 9.38 2.29
C ASN A 194 12.38 9.29 3.70
N VAL A 195 12.11 10.30 4.53
CA VAL A 195 12.68 10.44 5.88
C VAL A 195 12.32 9.28 6.82
N LEU A 196 13.22 9.05 7.78
CA LEU A 196 13.09 8.13 8.90
C LEU A 196 13.01 8.91 10.22
N LEU A 197 12.69 8.22 11.32
CA LEU A 197 12.75 8.77 12.67
C LEU A 197 14.20 9.11 13.06
N PRO A 198 14.42 10.00 14.05
CA PRO A 198 15.77 10.38 14.49
C PRO A 198 16.60 9.22 15.02
N SER A 199 15.97 8.23 15.66
CA SER A 199 16.63 7.06 16.23
C SER A 199 15.69 5.86 16.32
N SER A 200 16.22 4.68 16.62
CA SER A 200 15.44 3.45 16.81
C SER A 200 14.54 3.48 18.04
N GLY A 201 14.89 4.26 19.07
CA GLY A 201 14.15 4.35 20.33
C GLY A 201 12.76 5.01 20.20
N TYR A 202 12.46 5.65 19.08
CA TYR A 202 11.10 6.14 18.78
C TYR A 202 10.10 5.02 18.46
N ILE A 203 10.59 3.80 18.17
CA ILE A 203 9.73 2.62 17.93
C ILE A 203 9.32 2.02 19.26
N ASN A 204 8.03 1.93 19.53
CA ASN A 204 7.49 1.42 20.80
C ASN A 204 6.46 0.30 20.64
N VAL A 205 5.81 0.19 19.49
CA VAL A 205 4.75 -0.79 19.22
C VAL A 205 5.02 -1.50 17.91
N PHE A 206 5.31 -2.78 17.97
CA PHE A 206 5.42 -3.68 16.83
C PHE A 206 5.33 -5.13 17.29
N ASP A 207 5.10 -6.04 16.37
CA ASP A 207 5.32 -7.47 16.54
C ASP A 207 5.89 -8.10 15.28
N LEU A 208 6.50 -9.26 15.42
CA LEU A 208 7.01 -10.07 14.31
C LEU A 208 6.60 -11.53 14.58
N GLU A 209 5.87 -12.10 13.64
CA GLU A 209 5.31 -13.44 13.74
C GLU A 209 5.72 -14.28 12.53
N LEU A 210 5.85 -15.60 12.72
CA LEU A 210 5.96 -16.52 11.58
C LEU A 210 4.64 -16.51 10.81
N PHE A 211 4.71 -16.32 9.52
CA PHE A 211 3.53 -16.29 8.67
C PHE A 211 3.83 -16.98 7.33
N GLN A 212 3.12 -18.10 7.08
CA GLN A 212 3.37 -18.94 5.90
C GLN A 212 4.86 -19.34 5.81
N ASP A 213 5.51 -19.08 4.68
CA ASP A 213 6.93 -19.32 4.42
C ASP A 213 7.84 -18.12 4.74
N GLY A 214 7.31 -17.08 5.35
CA GLY A 214 8.00 -15.84 5.72
C GLY A 214 7.61 -15.30 7.09
N MET A 215 7.55 -13.98 7.21
CA MET A 215 7.26 -13.27 8.45
C MET A 215 6.15 -12.24 8.22
N LEU A 216 5.31 -12.02 9.23
CA LEU A 216 4.38 -10.91 9.30
C LEU A 216 4.92 -9.85 10.27
N LEU A 217 5.31 -8.69 9.74
CA LEU A 217 5.63 -7.51 10.52
C LEU A 217 4.33 -6.81 10.88
N ARG A 218 3.97 -6.85 12.17
CA ARG A 218 2.80 -6.19 12.72
C ARG A 218 3.11 -4.74 13.06
N ILE A 219 2.21 -3.83 12.73
CA ILE A 219 2.38 -2.38 12.91
C ILE A 219 1.33 -1.82 13.88
N PRO A 220 1.56 -0.60 14.43
CA PRO A 220 0.58 0.05 15.28
C PRO A 220 -0.75 0.31 14.56
N ASN A 221 -1.82 0.34 15.36
CA ASN A 221 -3.12 0.79 14.90
C ASN A 221 -3.07 2.29 14.53
N ARG A 222 -3.71 2.68 13.42
CA ARG A 222 -3.65 4.07 12.94
C ARG A 222 -4.40 5.06 13.81
N GLU A 223 -5.50 4.64 14.42
CA GLU A 223 -6.30 5.49 15.31
C GLU A 223 -5.71 5.57 16.71
N ASN A 224 -5.08 4.47 17.14
CA ASN A 224 -4.40 4.37 18.42
C ASN A 224 -3.01 3.73 18.29
N PRO A 225 -1.95 4.52 18.00
CA PRO A 225 -0.59 4.00 17.81
C PRO A 225 0.06 3.37 19.05
N THR A 226 -0.62 3.31 20.17
CA THR A 226 -0.10 2.65 21.39
C THR A 226 -0.43 1.15 21.46
N ILE A 227 -1.23 0.65 20.53
CA ILE A 227 -1.61 -0.77 20.44
C ILE A 227 -1.33 -1.31 19.03
N LEU A 228 -1.21 -2.62 18.91
CA LEU A 228 -1.12 -3.28 17.63
C LEU A 228 -2.48 -3.31 16.92
N GLU A 229 -2.45 -3.35 15.59
CA GLU A 229 -3.64 -3.70 14.80
C GLU A 229 -4.06 -5.16 15.07
N ASP A 230 -5.37 -5.40 15.06
CA ASP A 230 -5.88 -6.76 15.14
C ASP A 230 -5.54 -7.54 13.86
N ALA A 231 -5.11 -8.79 14.04
CA ALA A 231 -4.83 -9.67 12.91
C ALA A 231 -6.12 -10.03 12.18
N ILE A 232 -6.11 -9.91 10.86
CA ILE A 232 -7.23 -10.29 9.99
C ILE A 232 -6.79 -11.46 9.11
N GLN A 233 -7.54 -12.54 9.13
CA GLN A 233 -7.29 -13.67 8.24
C GLN A 233 -7.68 -13.30 6.80
N GLN A 234 -6.72 -13.31 5.88
CA GLN A 234 -6.86 -12.89 4.49
C GLN A 234 -6.24 -13.90 3.51
N ASP A 235 -6.48 -15.18 3.69
CA ASP A 235 -5.86 -16.26 2.92
C ASP A 235 -6.08 -16.14 1.41
N LYS A 236 -7.28 -15.73 0.99
CA LYS A 236 -7.58 -15.51 -0.44
C LYS A 236 -6.75 -14.36 -1.02
N MET A 237 -6.62 -13.26 -0.28
CA MET A 237 -5.80 -12.12 -0.71
C MET A 237 -4.32 -12.52 -0.77
N PHE A 238 -3.83 -13.26 0.23
CA PHE A 238 -2.47 -13.79 0.23
C PHE A 238 -2.20 -14.68 -1.00
N SER A 239 -3.12 -15.58 -1.34
CA SER A 239 -2.97 -16.44 -2.52
C SER A 239 -2.87 -15.64 -3.83
N ILE A 240 -3.62 -14.54 -3.96
CA ILE A 240 -3.54 -13.63 -5.11
C ILE A 240 -2.17 -12.94 -5.17
N PHE A 241 -1.65 -12.43 -4.04
CA PHE A 241 -0.31 -11.85 -4.01
C PHE A 241 0.78 -12.86 -4.40
N CYS A 242 0.69 -14.11 -3.92
CA CYS A 242 1.60 -15.19 -4.35
C CYS A 242 1.51 -15.48 -5.86
N GLU A 243 0.31 -15.39 -6.44
CA GLU A 243 0.12 -15.53 -7.88
C GLU A 243 0.80 -14.40 -8.65
N TYR A 244 0.64 -13.13 -8.23
CA TYR A 244 1.34 -11.99 -8.80
C TYR A 244 2.86 -12.09 -8.68
N SER A 245 3.37 -12.55 -7.54
CA SER A 245 4.81 -12.78 -7.36
C SER A 245 5.34 -13.83 -8.35
N ARG A 246 4.57 -14.90 -8.61
CA ARG A 246 4.91 -15.89 -9.65
C ARG A 246 4.90 -15.28 -11.06
N TRP A 247 3.94 -14.41 -11.38
CA TRP A 247 3.91 -13.71 -12.66
C TRP A 247 5.14 -12.80 -12.84
N ASN A 248 5.52 -12.07 -11.80
CA ASN A 248 6.72 -11.24 -11.85
C ASN A 248 7.99 -12.07 -12.08
N LYS A 249 8.09 -13.28 -11.50
CA LYS A 249 9.19 -14.22 -11.79
C LYS A 249 9.20 -14.63 -13.26
N LEU A 250 8.04 -14.95 -13.86
CA LEU A 250 7.93 -15.27 -15.29
C LEU A 250 8.35 -14.09 -16.19
N LEU A 251 8.11 -12.87 -15.76
CA LEU A 251 8.53 -11.64 -16.43
C LEU A 251 10.02 -11.33 -16.21
N HIS A 252 10.73 -12.09 -15.35
CA HIS A 252 12.09 -11.79 -14.88
C HIS A 252 12.22 -10.40 -14.26
N ILE A 253 11.18 -9.94 -13.55
CA ILE A 253 11.11 -8.66 -12.86
C ILE A 253 10.90 -8.93 -11.38
N HIS A 254 11.99 -8.97 -10.63
CA HIS A 254 11.95 -9.21 -9.19
C HIS A 254 11.90 -7.89 -8.39
N ASN A 255 12.31 -6.77 -9.02
CA ASN A 255 12.40 -5.46 -8.37
C ASN A 255 12.40 -4.32 -9.41
N VAL A 256 12.37 -3.08 -8.93
CA VAL A 256 12.37 -1.87 -9.77
C VAL A 256 13.62 -1.77 -10.65
N THR A 257 14.76 -2.27 -10.18
CA THR A 257 16.00 -2.28 -10.96
C THR A 257 15.87 -3.12 -12.22
N ASP A 258 15.32 -4.34 -12.11
CA ASP A 258 15.09 -5.22 -13.25
C ASP A 258 14.17 -4.56 -14.27
N PHE A 259 13.10 -3.94 -13.79
CA PHE A 259 12.17 -3.16 -14.61
C PHE A 259 12.89 -2.03 -15.36
N ASN A 260 13.67 -1.21 -14.66
CA ASN A 260 14.42 -0.10 -15.24
C ASN A 260 15.43 -0.59 -16.31
N ILE A 261 16.13 -1.70 -16.04
CA ILE A 261 17.06 -2.32 -16.98
C ILE A 261 16.32 -2.83 -18.23
N ALA A 262 15.17 -3.49 -18.05
CA ALA A 262 14.36 -3.98 -19.16
C ALA A 262 13.86 -2.81 -20.04
N CYS A 263 13.41 -1.70 -19.44
CA CYS A 263 13.05 -0.48 -20.17
C CYS A 263 14.22 0.11 -20.95
N LYS A 264 15.41 0.21 -20.34
CA LYS A 264 16.63 0.70 -21.01
C LYS A 264 17.05 -0.21 -22.17
N ARG A 265 16.73 -1.50 -22.13
CA ARG A 265 16.99 -2.49 -23.19
C ARG A 265 15.85 -2.59 -24.22
N ASN A 266 14.89 -1.68 -24.23
CA ASN A 266 13.71 -1.66 -25.10
C ASN A 266 12.84 -2.94 -25.03
N LYS A 267 12.82 -3.64 -23.88
CA LYS A 267 11.99 -4.83 -23.65
C LYS A 267 10.59 -4.53 -23.11
N SER A 268 10.26 -3.26 -22.87
CA SER A 268 8.97 -2.85 -22.30
C SER A 268 7.77 -3.37 -23.08
N PHE A 269 7.86 -3.40 -24.41
CA PHE A 269 6.77 -3.87 -25.27
C PHE A 269 6.51 -5.38 -25.13
N GLU A 270 7.56 -6.19 -25.01
CA GLU A 270 7.42 -7.63 -24.74
C GLU A 270 6.81 -7.89 -23.36
N MET A 271 7.25 -7.12 -22.37
CA MET A 271 6.71 -7.20 -20.99
C MET A 271 5.22 -6.86 -20.94
N ILE A 272 4.80 -5.79 -21.62
CA ILE A 272 3.38 -5.40 -21.70
C ILE A 272 2.57 -6.54 -22.33
N LYS A 273 2.98 -7.08 -23.49
CA LYS A 273 2.28 -8.18 -24.14
C LYS A 273 2.15 -9.42 -23.26
N LEU A 274 3.23 -9.78 -22.56
CA LEU A 274 3.22 -10.94 -21.68
C LEU A 274 2.30 -10.70 -20.46
N ALA A 275 2.36 -9.51 -19.86
CA ALA A 275 1.47 -9.14 -18.75
C ALA A 275 0.00 -9.15 -19.17
N GLU A 276 -0.33 -8.59 -20.35
CA GLU A 276 -1.68 -8.62 -20.91
C GLU A 276 -2.15 -10.05 -21.19
N ALA A 277 -1.28 -10.92 -21.75
CA ALA A 277 -1.61 -12.31 -22.00
C ALA A 277 -1.87 -13.11 -20.72
N LEU A 278 -1.08 -12.89 -19.67
CA LEU A 278 -1.29 -13.48 -18.35
C LEU A 278 -2.63 -13.04 -17.74
N HIS A 279 -2.94 -11.75 -17.86
CA HIS A 279 -4.19 -11.19 -17.37
C HIS A 279 -5.40 -11.77 -18.13
N GLU A 280 -5.35 -11.82 -19.46
CA GLU A 280 -6.42 -12.38 -20.28
C GLU A 280 -6.64 -13.89 -19.99
N LYS A 281 -5.53 -14.62 -19.84
CA LYS A 281 -5.59 -16.03 -19.42
C LYS A 281 -6.32 -16.20 -18.08
N LYS A 282 -6.10 -15.29 -17.12
CA LYS A 282 -6.77 -15.32 -15.82
C LYS A 282 -8.27 -15.06 -15.95
N VAL A 283 -8.67 -14.08 -16.79
CA VAL A 283 -10.11 -13.80 -17.05
C VAL A 283 -10.79 -15.02 -17.70
N ALA A 284 -10.11 -15.67 -18.67
CA ALA A 284 -10.62 -16.90 -19.28
C ALA A 284 -10.80 -18.04 -18.24
N GLN A 285 -9.82 -18.27 -17.36
CA GLN A 285 -9.92 -19.27 -16.29
C GLN A 285 -11.09 -18.98 -15.33
N ILE A 286 -11.35 -17.71 -15.02
CA ILE A 286 -12.52 -17.32 -14.20
C ILE A 286 -13.81 -17.64 -14.95
N ALA A 287 -13.88 -17.35 -16.25
CA ALA A 287 -15.05 -17.68 -17.07
C ALA A 287 -15.29 -19.20 -17.15
N ASP A 288 -14.23 -20.00 -17.27
CA ASP A 288 -14.31 -21.47 -17.28
C ASP A 288 -14.87 -21.99 -15.94
N ALA A 289 -14.36 -21.47 -14.82
CA ALA A 289 -14.86 -21.85 -13.50
C ALA A 289 -16.33 -21.44 -13.28
N ILE A 290 -16.76 -20.31 -13.86
CA ILE A 290 -18.16 -19.88 -13.85
C ILE A 290 -19.02 -20.81 -14.73
N ALA A 291 -18.53 -21.17 -15.91
CA ALA A 291 -19.21 -22.10 -16.81
C ALA A 291 -19.43 -23.49 -16.19
N GLU A 292 -18.46 -23.96 -15.42
CA GLU A 292 -18.56 -25.22 -14.67
C GLU A 292 -19.59 -25.15 -13.53
N LYS A 293 -19.54 -24.07 -12.71
CA LYS A 293 -20.40 -23.91 -11.52
C LYS A 293 -21.81 -23.43 -11.83
N ARG A 294 -22.01 -22.76 -12.96
CA ARG A 294 -23.31 -22.19 -13.40
C ARG A 294 -24.03 -21.38 -12.30
N PRO A 295 -23.37 -20.42 -11.61
CA PRO A 295 -24.04 -19.56 -10.65
C PRO A 295 -25.10 -18.71 -11.36
N LYS A 296 -26.18 -18.34 -10.65
CA LYS A 296 -27.21 -17.45 -11.21
C LYS A 296 -26.81 -15.99 -11.20
N MET A 297 -25.94 -15.62 -10.24
CA MET A 297 -25.48 -14.25 -10.05
C MET A 297 -23.96 -14.25 -9.77
N ILE A 298 -23.26 -13.27 -10.35
CA ILE A 298 -21.84 -13.00 -10.15
C ILE A 298 -21.71 -11.55 -9.73
N PHE A 299 -21.02 -11.31 -8.63
CA PHE A 299 -20.72 -9.95 -8.16
C PHE A 299 -19.26 -9.63 -8.44
N VAL A 300 -19.02 -8.45 -9.03
CA VAL A 300 -17.70 -7.87 -9.25
C VAL A 300 -17.62 -6.60 -8.43
N SER A 301 -17.02 -6.68 -7.26
CA SER A 301 -16.87 -5.52 -6.37
C SER A 301 -15.42 -5.05 -6.30
N GLY A 302 -15.24 -3.79 -5.92
CA GLY A 302 -13.94 -3.17 -5.73
C GLY A 302 -14.04 -1.65 -5.65
N PRO A 303 -12.98 -0.95 -5.19
CA PRO A 303 -13.00 0.49 -5.01
C PRO A 303 -13.19 1.25 -6.34
N SER A 304 -13.52 2.53 -6.24
CA SER A 304 -13.63 3.41 -7.40
C SER A 304 -12.33 3.39 -8.22
N SER A 305 -12.44 3.49 -9.53
CA SER A 305 -11.30 3.46 -10.48
C SER A 305 -10.42 2.18 -10.45
N SER A 306 -10.87 1.10 -9.82
CA SER A 306 -10.14 -0.19 -9.79
C SER A 306 -10.20 -1.00 -11.10
N GLY A 307 -10.99 -0.56 -12.08
CA GLY A 307 -11.15 -1.25 -13.36
C GLY A 307 -12.27 -2.30 -13.39
N LYS A 308 -13.21 -2.30 -12.43
CA LYS A 308 -14.36 -3.22 -12.38
C LYS A 308 -15.09 -3.33 -13.70
N THR A 309 -15.50 -2.22 -14.27
CA THR A 309 -16.25 -2.18 -15.55
C THR A 309 -15.45 -2.75 -16.71
N THR A 310 -14.12 -2.48 -16.77
CA THR A 310 -13.25 -3.07 -17.79
C THR A 310 -13.13 -4.57 -17.62
N PHE A 311 -12.95 -5.03 -16.38
CA PHE A 311 -12.90 -6.46 -16.05
C PHE A 311 -14.22 -7.15 -16.39
N SER A 312 -15.36 -6.57 -16.00
CA SER A 312 -16.70 -7.12 -16.25
C SER A 312 -16.99 -7.26 -17.74
N LYS A 313 -16.58 -6.27 -18.56
CA LYS A 313 -16.71 -6.35 -20.03
C LYS A 313 -15.85 -7.47 -20.62
N ARG A 314 -14.61 -7.64 -20.15
CA ARG A 314 -13.74 -8.74 -20.59
C ARG A 314 -14.27 -10.11 -20.15
N LEU A 315 -14.73 -10.22 -18.91
CA LEU A 315 -15.37 -11.43 -18.39
C LEU A 315 -16.64 -11.79 -19.17
N GLN A 316 -17.46 -10.79 -19.52
CA GLN A 316 -18.64 -10.98 -20.38
C GLN A 316 -18.27 -11.64 -21.71
N ILE A 317 -17.20 -11.16 -22.37
CA ILE A 317 -16.74 -11.75 -23.66
C ILE A 317 -16.31 -13.22 -23.43
N GLN A 318 -15.55 -13.52 -22.41
CA GLN A 318 -15.08 -14.90 -22.12
C GLN A 318 -16.25 -15.83 -21.73
N LEU A 319 -17.27 -15.32 -21.04
CA LEU A 319 -18.49 -16.09 -20.76
C LEU A 319 -19.26 -16.39 -22.06
N MET A 320 -19.32 -15.42 -22.98
CA MET A 320 -19.95 -15.67 -24.30
C MET A 320 -19.19 -16.71 -25.13
N VAL A 321 -17.86 -16.75 -25.05
CA VAL A 321 -17.02 -17.81 -25.66
C VAL A 321 -17.40 -19.19 -25.08
N ASN A 322 -17.74 -19.25 -23.81
CA ASN A 322 -18.21 -20.48 -23.13
C ASN A 322 -19.73 -20.76 -23.35
N GLY A 323 -20.38 -20.05 -24.29
CA GLY A 323 -21.80 -20.25 -24.62
C GLY A 323 -22.75 -19.72 -23.55
N ILE A 324 -22.30 -18.85 -22.65
CA ILE A 324 -23.11 -18.23 -21.60
C ILE A 324 -23.42 -16.81 -22.01
N LYS A 325 -24.70 -16.39 -21.93
CA LYS A 325 -25.12 -15.01 -22.18
C LYS A 325 -25.30 -14.28 -20.86
N PRO A 326 -24.31 -13.46 -20.41
CA PRO A 326 -24.46 -12.70 -19.19
C PRO A 326 -25.30 -11.43 -19.43
N GLU A 327 -26.18 -11.11 -18.48
CA GLU A 327 -26.85 -9.82 -18.39
C GLU A 327 -26.12 -8.95 -17.37
N VAL A 328 -25.65 -7.77 -17.79
CA VAL A 328 -24.81 -6.89 -16.96
C VAL A 328 -25.64 -5.81 -16.30
N LEU A 329 -25.50 -5.68 -14.98
CA LEU A 329 -26.13 -4.65 -14.16
C LEU A 329 -25.08 -3.90 -13.35
N SER A 330 -25.29 -2.59 -13.17
CA SER A 330 -24.52 -1.77 -12.23
C SER A 330 -25.29 -1.61 -10.91
N MET A 331 -24.64 -1.87 -9.78
CA MET A 331 -25.20 -1.52 -8.46
C MET A 331 -25.30 -0.01 -8.26
N ASP A 332 -24.51 0.78 -8.97
CA ASP A 332 -24.53 2.23 -8.88
C ASP A 332 -25.86 2.81 -9.42
N ASP A 333 -26.57 2.08 -10.30
CA ASP A 333 -27.91 2.42 -10.75
C ASP A 333 -28.99 2.32 -9.63
N TYR A 334 -28.65 1.68 -8.51
CA TYR A 334 -29.54 1.48 -7.37
C TYR A 334 -29.26 2.43 -6.19
N PHE A 335 -28.46 3.48 -6.37
CA PHE A 335 -28.29 4.49 -5.34
C PHE A 335 -29.63 5.11 -4.92
N VAL A 336 -29.74 5.47 -3.65
CA VAL A 336 -30.80 6.33 -3.16
C VAL A 336 -30.62 7.74 -3.74
N ASN A 337 -31.67 8.58 -3.72
CA ASN A 337 -31.51 9.96 -4.16
C ASN A 337 -30.43 10.67 -3.34
N ARG A 338 -29.73 11.62 -3.94
CA ARG A 338 -28.61 12.34 -3.31
C ARG A 338 -28.95 12.90 -1.94
N VAL A 339 -30.19 13.41 -1.79
CA VAL A 339 -30.66 13.98 -0.53
C VAL A 339 -30.73 12.96 0.61
N ASP A 340 -30.91 11.68 0.28
CA ASP A 340 -31.02 10.55 1.21
C ASP A 340 -29.68 9.81 1.40
N THR A 341 -28.63 10.19 0.62
CA THR A 341 -27.31 9.60 0.73
C THR A 341 -26.66 9.96 2.07
N PRO A 342 -26.05 9.02 2.80
CA PRO A 342 -25.30 9.31 4.02
C PRO A 342 -24.23 10.38 3.78
N LYS A 343 -23.91 11.12 4.84
CA LYS A 343 -22.80 12.08 4.81
C LYS A 343 -21.61 11.54 5.61
N ASP A 344 -20.42 11.88 5.15
CA ASP A 344 -19.18 11.61 5.85
C ASP A 344 -18.94 12.57 7.04
N GLU A 345 -17.82 12.44 7.72
CA GLU A 345 -17.42 13.28 8.86
C GLU A 345 -17.26 14.77 8.49
N ASN A 346 -17.04 15.09 7.20
CA ASN A 346 -16.89 16.45 6.68
C ASN A 346 -18.22 17.04 6.20
N GLY A 347 -19.31 16.25 6.23
CA GLY A 347 -20.62 16.65 5.75
C GLY A 347 -20.82 16.48 4.24
N GLU A 348 -19.87 15.86 3.53
CA GLU A 348 -19.98 15.53 2.11
C GLU A 348 -20.76 14.22 1.89
N TRP A 349 -21.33 14.05 0.69
CA TRP A 349 -22.10 12.85 0.36
C TRP A 349 -21.19 11.61 0.26
N ASP A 350 -21.46 10.60 1.08
CA ASP A 350 -20.68 9.36 1.15
C ASP A 350 -21.33 8.25 0.28
N PHE A 351 -21.00 8.23 -1.00
CA PHE A 351 -21.43 7.18 -1.93
C PHE A 351 -20.70 5.84 -1.72
N GLU A 352 -19.62 5.81 -0.94
CA GLU A 352 -18.91 4.57 -0.58
C GLU A 352 -19.59 3.84 0.58
N ASN A 353 -20.56 4.46 1.23
CA ASN A 353 -21.34 3.85 2.28
C ASN A 353 -22.38 2.88 1.69
N VAL A 354 -22.47 1.66 2.22
CA VAL A 354 -23.46 0.66 1.77
C VAL A 354 -24.91 1.15 1.85
N LYS A 355 -25.20 2.10 2.75
CA LYS A 355 -26.53 2.72 2.89
C LYS A 355 -26.85 3.70 1.77
N ALA A 356 -25.87 4.08 0.94
CA ALA A 356 -26.11 4.85 -0.27
C ALA A 356 -26.84 4.02 -1.35
N VAL A 357 -26.81 2.69 -1.24
CA VAL A 357 -27.52 1.78 -2.15
C VAL A 357 -28.87 1.39 -1.53
N ASP A 358 -29.95 1.47 -2.32
CA ASP A 358 -31.27 0.95 -1.95
C ASP A 358 -31.28 -0.58 -2.03
N LEU A 359 -30.71 -1.21 -1.01
CA LEU A 359 -30.61 -2.66 -0.94
C LEU A 359 -31.98 -3.36 -0.93
N SER A 360 -33.02 -2.69 -0.45
CA SER A 360 -34.37 -3.25 -0.41
C SER A 360 -34.94 -3.40 -1.81
N PHE A 361 -34.88 -2.34 -2.59
CA PHE A 361 -35.31 -2.31 -3.97
C PHE A 361 -34.46 -3.23 -4.86
N PHE A 362 -33.11 -3.19 -4.69
CA PHE A 362 -32.20 -4.08 -5.37
C PHE A 362 -32.56 -5.56 -5.13
N ARG A 363 -32.73 -5.96 -3.87
CA ARG A 363 -33.10 -7.35 -3.52
C ARG A 363 -34.45 -7.76 -4.09
N GLN A 364 -35.43 -6.85 -4.11
CA GLN A 364 -36.73 -7.13 -4.70
C GLN A 364 -36.57 -7.42 -6.20
N GLN A 365 -35.93 -6.54 -6.95
CA GLN A 365 -35.72 -6.73 -8.39
C GLN A 365 -34.92 -7.99 -8.73
N MET A 366 -33.86 -8.29 -7.96
CA MET A 366 -33.09 -9.52 -8.17
C MET A 366 -33.93 -10.76 -7.95
N ARG A 367 -34.82 -10.82 -6.97
CA ARG A 367 -35.75 -11.92 -6.76
C ARG A 367 -36.75 -12.04 -7.95
N GLU A 368 -37.32 -10.93 -8.38
CA GLU A 368 -38.24 -10.93 -9.51
C GLU A 368 -37.58 -11.42 -10.81
N LEU A 369 -36.35 -11.00 -11.08
CA LEU A 369 -35.53 -11.48 -12.20
C LEU A 369 -35.26 -12.97 -12.11
N LEU A 370 -34.84 -13.46 -10.92
CA LEU A 370 -34.59 -14.89 -10.71
C LEU A 370 -35.85 -15.75 -10.83
N ASP A 371 -37.01 -15.19 -10.51
CA ASP A 371 -38.32 -15.82 -10.71
C ASP A 371 -38.82 -15.75 -12.18
N GLY A 372 -37.99 -15.17 -13.07
CA GLY A 372 -38.29 -15.05 -14.51
C GLY A 372 -39.28 -13.96 -14.86
N LYS A 373 -39.57 -13.01 -13.96
CA LYS A 373 -40.38 -11.84 -14.22
C LYS A 373 -39.60 -10.80 -15.02
N GLU A 374 -40.31 -9.99 -15.78
CA GLU A 374 -39.77 -8.79 -16.42
C GLU A 374 -39.76 -7.65 -15.39
N VAL A 375 -38.63 -6.97 -15.25
CA VAL A 375 -38.47 -5.78 -14.38
C VAL A 375 -37.99 -4.59 -15.20
N GLU A 376 -38.40 -3.39 -14.81
CA GLU A 376 -37.85 -2.15 -15.34
C GLU A 376 -36.62 -1.76 -14.49
N LEU A 377 -35.46 -1.69 -15.13
CA LEU A 377 -34.20 -1.37 -14.47
C LEU A 377 -34.09 0.14 -14.24
N PRO A 378 -33.63 0.56 -13.07
CA PRO A 378 -33.31 1.97 -12.81
C PRO A 378 -32.03 2.38 -13.56
N THR A 379 -31.84 3.70 -13.65
CA THR A 379 -30.59 4.36 -13.99
C THR A 379 -30.35 5.49 -12.99
N TYR A 380 -29.17 5.62 -12.44
CA TYR A 380 -28.85 6.74 -11.54
C TYR A 380 -28.24 7.88 -12.34
N ASP A 381 -28.94 9.01 -12.39
CA ASP A 381 -28.45 10.23 -13.05
C ASP A 381 -27.62 11.04 -12.04
N PHE A 382 -26.29 10.98 -12.15
CA PHE A 382 -25.36 11.70 -11.29
C PHE A 382 -25.44 13.22 -11.44
N SER A 383 -25.99 13.74 -12.53
CA SER A 383 -26.10 15.19 -12.76
C SER A 383 -27.19 15.81 -11.88
N ILE A 384 -28.34 15.17 -11.79
CA ILE A 384 -29.44 15.59 -10.93
C ILE A 384 -29.42 14.93 -9.55
N GLY A 385 -28.70 13.79 -9.42
CA GLY A 385 -28.56 13.02 -8.17
C GLY A 385 -29.83 12.22 -7.83
N GLU A 386 -30.53 11.71 -8.83
CA GLU A 386 -31.75 10.96 -8.66
C GLU A 386 -31.74 9.66 -9.47
N ARG A 387 -32.50 8.69 -8.98
CA ARG A 387 -32.77 7.46 -9.69
C ARG A 387 -33.96 7.68 -10.64
N VAL A 388 -33.76 7.37 -11.93
CA VAL A 388 -34.77 7.54 -12.98
C VAL A 388 -35.10 6.21 -13.64
N PHE A 389 -36.27 6.11 -14.26
CA PHE A 389 -36.74 4.95 -15.03
C PHE A 389 -36.94 5.39 -16.47
N GLU A 390 -36.16 4.83 -17.38
CA GLU A 390 -36.15 5.20 -18.80
C GLU A 390 -36.80 4.13 -19.69
N GLY A 391 -37.58 3.22 -19.10
CA GLY A 391 -38.20 2.12 -19.83
C GLY A 391 -37.28 0.95 -20.17
N ARG A 392 -36.06 0.89 -19.60
CA ARG A 392 -35.12 -0.22 -19.79
C ARG A 392 -35.63 -1.46 -19.07
N LYS A 393 -36.17 -2.43 -19.81
CA LYS A 393 -36.73 -3.68 -19.26
C LYS A 393 -35.74 -4.83 -19.41
N LEU A 394 -35.70 -5.69 -18.41
CA LEU A 394 -34.94 -6.93 -18.41
C LEU A 394 -35.81 -8.10 -17.97
N LYS A 395 -35.67 -9.21 -18.67
CA LYS A 395 -36.20 -10.51 -18.28
C LYS A 395 -35.13 -11.57 -18.49
N LEU A 396 -34.77 -12.30 -17.43
CA LEU A 396 -33.78 -13.35 -17.53
C LEU A 396 -34.31 -14.53 -18.34
N GLN A 397 -33.48 -14.99 -19.26
CA GLN A 397 -33.66 -16.29 -19.91
C GLN A 397 -33.19 -17.42 -18.99
N LYS A 398 -33.67 -18.64 -19.23
CA LYS A 398 -33.41 -19.81 -18.36
C LYS A 398 -31.91 -20.06 -18.10
N ASP A 399 -31.04 -19.79 -19.09
CA ASP A 399 -29.60 -20.05 -19.04
C ASP A 399 -28.77 -18.78 -18.90
N SER A 400 -29.39 -17.61 -18.65
CA SER A 400 -28.70 -16.35 -18.43
C SER A 400 -28.12 -16.29 -17.01
N ILE A 401 -26.98 -15.60 -16.89
CA ILE A 401 -26.32 -15.28 -15.61
C ILE A 401 -26.35 -13.76 -15.45
N LEU A 402 -26.67 -13.29 -14.25
CA LEU A 402 -26.51 -11.88 -13.89
C LEU A 402 -25.07 -11.60 -13.52
N LEU A 403 -24.46 -10.65 -14.19
CA LEU A 403 -23.14 -10.10 -13.85
C LEU A 403 -23.34 -8.70 -13.28
N ILE A 404 -23.16 -8.56 -11.98
CA ILE A 404 -23.46 -7.33 -11.23
C ILE A 404 -22.13 -6.72 -10.80
N GLU A 405 -21.91 -5.46 -11.19
CA GLU A 405 -20.70 -4.74 -10.78
C GLU A 405 -21.06 -3.55 -9.89
N GLY A 406 -20.19 -3.23 -8.91
CA GLY A 406 -20.40 -2.10 -8.01
C GLY A 406 -19.31 -1.93 -6.97
N LEU A 407 -19.47 -0.92 -6.13
CA LEU A 407 -18.56 -0.63 -5.02
C LEU A 407 -18.67 -1.66 -3.89
N HIS A 408 -19.87 -2.19 -3.67
CA HIS A 408 -20.24 -3.04 -2.52
C HIS A 408 -20.38 -4.50 -2.87
#